data_2db090209df4b9fa3216d442511d6cc2
#
_entry.id   2db090209df4b9fa3216d442511d6cc2
#
_cell.length_a   1.000
_cell.length_b   1.000
_cell.length_c   1.000
_cell.angle_alpha   90.00
_cell.angle_beta   90.00
_cell.angle_gamma   90.00
#
_symmetry.space_group_name_H-M   'P 1'
#
loop_
_entity.id
_entity.type
_entity.pdbx_description
1 polymer ?
#
loop_
_entity_poly.entity_id
_entity_poly.type
_entity_poly.pdbx_seq_one_letter_code
_entity_poly.pdbx_strand_id
1 'polypeptide(L)'
;METRIFAIDFLKGISILYIAGYWHLFNYTKAFPLYQNVVTDRLLMVVLGLFVLISGYLIGTRVNTNSKNGLVVFYAKRLLRIYPPFIFFSIIFYMLNIGSGKKLFKTATLISMVFPPAANTLWFVAMIIIFYLMTPLLINMSKNMAKYFLFCVLLFGSAFIFNHFFSILNVRLILFFPIFAVGVLLASHQELKDNLRLSVVTLFLIASIMVTFIDNVSMFLWLPLMVFAPLLCFLIILRKEKMIERFKIMGHIGYASFFVYLSHRPIYEVLKKLYFPQSEILQIFYLAVICLPLIIAISWFLQKWYNNIILFFTPKSVTTGFQK
;
A
#
# COMPACT_ATOMS: atom_id res chain seq x y z
N MET A 1 -1.34 11.61 23.24
CA MET A 1 -0.58 10.63 22.45
C MET A 1 -1.59 9.75 21.74
N GLU A 2 -1.71 9.83 20.41
CA GLU A 2 -2.44 8.80 19.69
C GLU A 2 -1.70 7.48 19.87
N THR A 3 -2.32 6.53 20.49
CA THR A 3 -1.76 5.19 20.68
C THR A 3 -1.51 4.58 19.29
N ARG A 4 -0.25 4.30 19.00
CA ARG A 4 0.15 3.60 17.79
C ARG A 4 -0.53 2.23 17.81
N ILE A 5 -1.39 1.94 16.84
CA ILE A 5 -2.11 0.67 16.77
C ILE A 5 -1.11 -0.38 16.29
N PHE A 6 -0.62 -1.21 17.22
CA PHE A 6 0.38 -2.23 16.92
C PHE A 6 -0.09 -3.22 15.85
N ALA A 7 -1.37 -3.57 15.87
CA ALA A 7 -2.01 -4.43 14.88
C ALA A 7 -1.76 -3.95 13.43
N ILE A 8 -1.83 -2.64 13.21
CA ILE A 8 -1.62 -2.04 11.88
C ILE A 8 -0.15 -2.17 11.45
N ASP A 9 0.78 -1.91 12.36
CA ASP A 9 2.20 -2.05 12.03
C ASP A 9 2.60 -3.51 11.84
N PHE A 10 2.01 -4.43 12.58
CA PHE A 10 2.16 -5.87 12.37
C PHE A 10 1.72 -6.30 10.96
N LEU A 11 0.53 -5.87 10.53
CA LEU A 11 0.03 -6.18 9.18
C LEU A 11 0.92 -5.59 8.09
N LYS A 12 1.37 -4.34 8.24
CA LYS A 12 2.33 -3.73 7.30
C LYS A 12 3.65 -4.49 7.28
N GLY A 13 4.13 -4.96 8.44
CA GLY A 13 5.37 -5.74 8.57
C GLY A 13 5.31 -7.04 7.77
N ILE A 14 4.25 -7.84 7.96
CA ILE A 14 4.06 -9.08 7.18
C ILE A 14 3.92 -8.77 5.69
N SER A 15 3.13 -7.74 5.35
CA SER A 15 2.88 -7.38 3.95
C SER A 15 4.16 -6.95 3.23
N ILE A 16 5.01 -6.14 3.87
CA ILE A 16 6.25 -5.70 3.22
C ILE A 16 7.28 -6.82 3.12
N LEU A 17 7.31 -7.77 4.07
CA LEU A 17 8.14 -8.97 3.97
C LEU A 17 7.71 -9.83 2.79
N TYR A 18 6.41 -9.98 2.55
CA TYR A 18 5.94 -10.70 1.38
C TYR A 18 6.36 -9.99 0.08
N ILE A 19 6.18 -8.69 -0.02
CA ILE A 19 6.49 -7.94 -1.25
C ILE A 19 7.99 -7.91 -1.53
N ALA A 20 8.80 -7.50 -0.56
CA ALA A 20 10.24 -7.31 -0.75
C ALA A 20 11.03 -8.61 -0.58
N GLY A 21 10.65 -9.45 0.39
CA GLY A 21 11.39 -10.65 0.76
C GLY A 21 10.93 -11.94 0.08
N TYR A 22 9.78 -11.91 -0.61
CA TYR A 22 9.28 -13.04 -1.37
C TYR A 22 8.97 -12.66 -2.81
N TRP A 23 7.95 -11.84 -3.06
CA TRP A 23 7.43 -11.56 -4.41
C TRP A 23 8.49 -11.00 -5.37
N HIS A 24 9.28 -10.03 -4.94
CA HIS A 24 10.26 -9.40 -5.83
C HIS A 24 11.55 -10.22 -6.01
N LEU A 25 11.77 -11.33 -5.27
CA LEU A 25 12.95 -12.15 -5.43
C LEU A 25 13.03 -12.82 -6.82
N PHE A 26 11.89 -13.11 -7.46
CA PHE A 26 11.87 -13.70 -8.80
C PHE A 26 12.56 -12.81 -9.86
N ASN A 27 12.70 -11.49 -9.61
CA ASN A 27 13.43 -10.61 -10.52
C ASN A 27 14.95 -10.83 -10.45
N TYR A 28 15.44 -11.54 -9.44
CA TYR A 28 16.86 -11.67 -9.13
C TYR A 28 17.39 -13.10 -9.21
N THR A 29 16.55 -14.10 -9.05
CA THR A 29 16.95 -15.51 -9.08
C THR A 29 15.95 -16.36 -9.84
N LYS A 30 16.44 -17.45 -10.47
CA LYS A 30 15.62 -18.46 -11.15
C LYS A 30 15.45 -19.76 -10.35
N ALA A 31 15.89 -19.76 -9.11
CA ALA A 31 15.93 -20.94 -8.24
C ALA A 31 14.57 -21.63 -8.03
N PHE A 32 13.47 -20.90 -8.24
CA PHE A 32 12.11 -21.44 -8.15
C PHE A 32 11.31 -21.10 -9.41
N PRO A 33 11.33 -21.94 -10.44
CA PRO A 33 10.63 -21.67 -11.70
C PRO A 33 9.11 -21.53 -11.53
N LEU A 34 8.52 -22.21 -10.51
CA LEU A 34 7.09 -22.11 -10.18
C LEU A 34 6.74 -21.00 -9.20
N TYR A 35 7.67 -20.10 -8.93
CA TYR A 35 7.52 -19.03 -7.97
C TYR A 35 6.35 -18.08 -8.33
N GLN A 36 6.22 -17.73 -9.59
CA GLN A 36 5.08 -16.99 -10.12
C GLN A 36 4.02 -17.98 -10.60
N ASN A 37 2.93 -18.03 -9.86
CA ASN A 37 1.77 -18.85 -10.18
C ASN A 37 0.48 -18.12 -9.78
N VAL A 38 -0.65 -18.70 -10.13
CA VAL A 38 -1.98 -18.12 -9.87
C VAL A 38 -2.17 -17.77 -8.40
N VAL A 39 -1.71 -18.61 -7.46
CA VAL A 39 -1.86 -18.38 -6.02
C VAL A 39 -1.02 -17.19 -5.56
N THR A 40 0.25 -17.13 -5.97
CA THR A 40 1.17 -16.05 -5.57
C THR A 40 0.76 -14.71 -6.16
N ASP A 41 0.21 -14.68 -7.37
CA ASP A 41 -0.35 -13.48 -7.99
C ASP A 41 -1.58 -12.97 -7.20
N ARG A 42 -2.49 -13.86 -6.81
CA ARG A 42 -3.66 -13.50 -5.99
C ARG A 42 -3.23 -13.00 -4.61
N LEU A 43 -2.27 -13.68 -3.99
CA LEU A 43 -1.74 -13.26 -2.70
C LEU A 43 -1.08 -11.87 -2.77
N LEU A 44 -0.36 -11.55 -3.85
CA LEU A 44 0.17 -10.20 -4.06
C LEU A 44 -0.94 -9.16 -4.07
N MET A 45 -2.05 -9.41 -4.79
CA MET A 45 -3.18 -8.47 -4.84
C MET A 45 -3.82 -8.29 -3.47
N VAL A 46 -3.96 -9.36 -2.69
CA VAL A 46 -4.46 -9.30 -1.30
C VAL A 46 -3.54 -8.48 -0.41
N VAL A 47 -2.22 -8.71 -0.50
CA VAL A 47 -1.22 -8.00 0.32
C VAL A 47 -1.17 -6.52 -0.02
N LEU A 48 -1.20 -6.16 -1.31
CA LEU A 48 -1.30 -4.75 -1.74
C LEU A 48 -2.64 -4.13 -1.31
N GLY A 49 -3.73 -4.90 -1.42
CA GLY A 49 -5.05 -4.51 -0.93
C GLY A 49 -5.05 -4.18 0.56
N LEU A 50 -4.33 -4.97 1.37
CA LEU A 50 -4.19 -4.72 2.79
C LEU A 50 -3.48 -3.38 3.09
N PHE A 51 -2.42 -3.05 2.36
CA PHE A 51 -1.80 -1.72 2.46
C PHE A 51 -2.76 -0.59 2.10
N VAL A 52 -3.56 -0.78 1.04
CA VAL A 52 -4.54 0.22 0.58
C VAL A 52 -5.65 0.41 1.60
N LEU A 53 -6.20 -0.68 2.14
CA LEU A 53 -7.23 -0.66 3.19
C LEU A 53 -6.72 0.05 4.45
N ILE A 54 -5.53 -0.31 4.92
CA ILE A 54 -4.86 0.33 6.06
C ILE A 54 -4.63 1.82 5.79
N SER A 55 -4.22 2.18 4.57
CA SER A 55 -4.02 3.58 4.20
C SER A 55 -5.31 4.38 4.25
N GLY A 56 -6.41 3.83 3.72
CA GLY A 56 -7.75 4.43 3.82
C GLY A 56 -8.22 4.58 5.28
N TYR A 57 -8.05 3.54 6.08
CA TYR A 57 -8.41 3.57 7.50
C TYR A 57 -7.62 4.63 8.28
N LEU A 58 -6.28 4.62 8.20
CA LEU A 58 -5.43 5.56 8.93
C LEU A 58 -5.63 7.02 8.50
N ILE A 59 -5.95 7.24 7.24
CA ILE A 59 -6.18 8.60 6.76
C ILE A 59 -7.57 9.08 7.16
N GLY A 60 -8.56 8.20 7.11
CA GLY A 60 -9.93 8.51 7.50
C GLY A 60 -10.07 8.91 8.98
N THR A 61 -9.25 8.33 9.87
CA THR A 61 -9.24 8.69 11.30
C THR A 61 -8.62 10.05 11.60
N ARG A 62 -7.92 10.69 10.65
CA ARG A 62 -7.04 11.85 10.92
C ARG A 62 -7.44 13.14 10.21
N VAL A 63 -8.48 13.12 9.42
CA VAL A 63 -8.88 14.30 8.63
C VAL A 63 -9.91 15.11 9.38
N ASN A 64 -9.59 16.38 9.64
CA ASN A 64 -10.57 17.38 10.01
C ASN A 64 -11.03 18.12 8.73
N THR A 65 -12.20 17.75 8.23
CA THR A 65 -12.78 18.36 7.01
C THR A 65 -13.57 19.64 7.28
N ASN A 66 -13.69 20.05 8.55
CA ASN A 66 -14.62 21.12 8.93
C ASN A 66 -14.06 22.52 8.70
N SER A 67 -12.78 22.68 8.30
CA SER A 67 -12.20 23.98 8.00
C SER A 67 -11.25 23.94 6.80
N LYS A 68 -11.18 25.05 6.03
CA LYS A 68 -10.22 25.20 4.92
C LYS A 68 -8.77 25.02 5.41
N ASN A 69 -8.43 25.59 6.55
CA ASN A 69 -7.10 25.43 7.15
C ASN A 69 -6.80 23.97 7.50
N GLY A 70 -7.79 23.21 8.00
CA GLY A 70 -7.66 21.79 8.25
C GLY A 70 -7.32 20.96 7.00
N LEU A 71 -7.93 21.30 5.86
CA LEU A 71 -7.64 20.66 4.58
C LEU A 71 -6.23 20.97 4.08
N VAL A 72 -5.80 22.23 4.15
CA VAL A 72 -4.43 22.63 3.75
C VAL A 72 -3.39 21.90 4.61
N VAL A 73 -3.57 21.89 5.92
CA VAL A 73 -2.69 21.19 6.86
C VAL A 73 -2.68 19.67 6.58
N PHE A 74 -3.84 19.10 6.27
CA PHE A 74 -3.94 17.69 5.90
C PHE A 74 -3.11 17.36 4.66
N TYR A 75 -3.32 18.10 3.56
CA TYR A 75 -2.58 17.85 2.32
C TYR A 75 -1.08 18.10 2.50
N ALA A 76 -0.69 19.19 3.15
CA ALA A 76 0.71 19.49 3.42
C ALA A 76 1.39 18.36 4.20
N LYS A 77 0.77 17.87 5.29
CA LYS A 77 1.31 16.75 6.09
C LYS A 77 1.46 15.47 5.28
N ARG A 78 0.48 15.14 4.43
CA ARG A 78 0.51 13.90 3.65
C ARG A 78 1.49 13.96 2.49
N LEU A 79 1.48 15.05 1.74
CA LEU A 79 2.41 15.24 0.62
C LEU A 79 3.84 15.32 1.11
N LEU A 80 4.14 16.11 2.15
CA LEU A 80 5.49 16.16 2.74
C LEU A 80 5.98 14.79 3.22
N ARG A 81 5.10 13.95 3.73
CA ARG A 81 5.49 12.64 4.23
C ARG A 81 5.83 11.63 3.11
N ILE A 82 5.19 11.73 1.95
CA ILE A 82 5.24 10.69 0.92
C ILE A 82 5.94 11.16 -0.34
N TYR A 83 5.66 12.37 -0.80
CA TYR A 83 6.09 12.81 -2.11
C TYR A 83 7.61 13.06 -2.22
N PRO A 84 8.31 13.73 -1.26
CA PRO A 84 9.75 13.92 -1.37
C PRO A 84 10.54 12.60 -1.38
N PRO A 85 10.31 11.61 -0.49
CA PRO A 85 10.96 10.32 -0.61
C PRO A 85 10.64 9.60 -1.91
N PHE A 86 9.39 9.69 -2.37
CA PHE A 86 8.97 9.09 -3.64
C PHE A 86 9.74 9.67 -4.83
N ILE A 87 9.90 10.99 -4.92
CA ILE A 87 10.71 11.64 -5.96
C ILE A 87 12.18 11.24 -5.84
N PHE A 88 12.74 11.27 -4.62
CA PHE A 88 14.12 10.89 -4.37
C PHE A 88 14.41 9.47 -4.87
N PHE A 89 13.56 8.49 -4.51
CA PHE A 89 13.74 7.12 -5.00
C PHE A 89 13.44 6.99 -6.49
N SER A 90 12.56 7.79 -7.07
CA SER A 90 12.36 7.80 -8.53
C SER A 90 13.63 8.22 -9.28
N ILE A 91 14.38 9.18 -8.74
CA ILE A 91 15.69 9.57 -9.27
C ILE A 91 16.72 8.43 -9.13
N ILE A 92 16.76 7.76 -7.97
CA ILE A 92 17.66 6.60 -7.76
C ILE A 92 17.31 5.47 -8.75
N PHE A 93 16.02 5.18 -8.98
CA PHE A 93 15.59 4.19 -9.97
C PHE A 93 16.11 4.54 -11.37
N TYR A 94 16.08 5.83 -11.74
CA TYR A 94 16.63 6.30 -13.00
C TYR A 94 18.16 6.11 -13.09
N MET A 95 18.88 6.53 -12.05
CA MET A 95 20.35 6.40 -11.99
C MET A 95 20.84 4.94 -12.05
N LEU A 96 20.07 4.02 -11.47
CA LEU A 96 20.37 2.59 -11.47
C LEU A 96 19.84 1.85 -12.70
N ASN A 97 19.19 2.54 -13.64
CA ASN A 97 18.53 1.98 -14.81
C ASN A 97 17.42 0.95 -14.49
N ILE A 98 16.73 1.12 -13.34
CA ILE A 98 15.61 0.29 -12.92
C ILE A 98 14.32 0.77 -13.60
N GLY A 99 14.29 0.77 -14.91
CA GLY A 99 13.14 1.20 -15.70
C GLY A 99 13.45 2.38 -16.61
N SER A 100 12.58 2.62 -17.61
CA SER A 100 12.80 3.71 -18.55
C SER A 100 12.51 5.07 -17.95
N GLY A 101 13.33 6.08 -18.25
CA GLY A 101 13.17 7.45 -17.75
C GLY A 101 11.78 8.04 -18.05
N LYS A 102 11.21 7.76 -19.24
CA LYS A 102 9.86 8.21 -19.61
C LYS A 102 8.78 7.64 -18.67
N LYS A 103 8.87 6.35 -18.28
CA LYS A 103 7.93 5.74 -17.33
C LYS A 103 8.12 6.31 -15.91
N LEU A 104 9.37 6.51 -15.50
CA LEU A 104 9.68 7.09 -14.19
C LEU A 104 9.16 8.51 -14.08
N PHE A 105 9.40 9.36 -15.11
CA PHE A 105 8.87 10.73 -15.15
C PHE A 105 7.34 10.76 -15.07
N LYS A 106 6.65 9.97 -15.91
CA LYS A 106 5.19 9.86 -15.87
C LYS A 106 4.67 9.41 -14.50
N THR A 107 5.41 8.53 -13.81
CA THR A 107 5.01 8.01 -12.50
C THR A 107 5.27 9.04 -11.41
N ALA A 108 6.41 9.70 -11.43
CA ALA A 108 6.76 10.77 -10.49
C ALA A 108 5.78 11.95 -10.55
N THR A 109 5.31 12.29 -11.75
CA THR A 109 4.29 13.33 -11.98
C THR A 109 2.85 12.84 -11.82
N LEU A 110 2.62 11.60 -11.42
CA LEU A 110 1.32 10.93 -11.29
C LEU A 110 0.56 10.72 -12.61
N ILE A 111 1.05 11.25 -13.71
CA ILE A 111 0.43 11.15 -15.06
C ILE A 111 0.22 9.70 -15.48
N SER A 112 1.10 8.78 -15.04
CA SER A 112 1.00 7.35 -15.35
C SER A 112 -0.25 6.66 -14.80
N MET A 113 -0.94 7.28 -13.87
CA MET A 113 -2.20 6.76 -13.34
C MET A 113 -3.38 7.05 -14.28
N VAL A 114 -3.25 8.11 -15.09
CA VAL A 114 -4.22 8.46 -16.13
C VAL A 114 -3.77 7.90 -17.47
N PHE A 115 -2.50 8.04 -17.84
CA PHE A 115 -1.93 7.60 -19.12
C PHE A 115 -0.86 6.52 -18.89
N PRO A 116 -1.24 5.24 -18.78
CA PRO A 116 -0.30 4.14 -18.59
C PRO A 116 0.75 4.07 -19.74
N PRO A 117 1.85 3.34 -19.58
CA PRO A 117 2.20 2.54 -18.41
C PRO A 117 2.92 3.31 -17.29
N ALA A 118 2.76 2.83 -16.07
CA ALA A 118 3.49 3.31 -14.89
C ALA A 118 4.82 2.55 -14.69
N ALA A 119 5.75 3.14 -13.94
CA ALA A 119 6.98 2.48 -13.55
C ALA A 119 6.70 1.32 -12.57
N ASN A 120 7.38 0.21 -12.77
CA ASN A 120 7.27 -0.95 -11.89
C ASN A 120 7.59 -0.55 -10.44
N THR A 121 6.88 -1.13 -9.49
CA THR A 121 6.97 -0.83 -8.05
C THR A 121 6.44 0.57 -7.70
N LEU A 122 6.95 1.63 -8.27
CA LEU A 122 6.60 3.02 -7.93
C LEU A 122 5.15 3.40 -8.23
N TRP A 123 4.47 2.68 -9.12
CA TRP A 123 3.06 2.90 -9.46
C TRP A 123 2.13 2.87 -8.24
N PHE A 124 2.46 2.03 -7.25
CA PHE A 124 1.63 1.87 -6.06
C PHE A 124 1.61 3.15 -5.20
N VAL A 125 2.77 3.80 -5.05
CA VAL A 125 2.86 5.08 -4.31
C VAL A 125 2.14 6.18 -5.06
N ALA A 126 2.28 6.27 -6.38
CA ALA A 126 1.55 7.22 -7.22
C ALA A 126 0.03 7.05 -7.06
N MET A 127 -0.47 5.82 -7.07
CA MET A 127 -1.88 5.49 -6.83
C MET A 127 -2.35 5.94 -5.45
N ILE A 128 -1.59 5.65 -4.40
CA ILE A 128 -1.93 6.04 -3.02
C ILE A 128 -2.00 7.57 -2.88
N ILE A 129 -1.11 8.31 -3.54
CA ILE A 129 -1.16 9.80 -3.53
C ILE A 129 -2.48 10.29 -4.13
N ILE A 130 -2.94 9.71 -5.25
CA ILE A 130 -4.22 10.06 -5.85
C ILE A 130 -5.38 9.77 -4.89
N PHE A 131 -5.39 8.61 -4.24
CA PHE A 131 -6.41 8.30 -3.24
C PHE A 131 -6.41 9.27 -2.06
N TYR A 132 -5.25 9.76 -1.65
CA TYR A 132 -5.16 10.77 -0.61
C TYR A 132 -5.72 12.13 -1.04
N LEU A 133 -5.59 12.49 -2.32
CA LEU A 133 -6.23 13.70 -2.86
C LEU A 133 -7.76 13.61 -2.81
N MET A 134 -8.32 12.41 -2.97
CA MET A 134 -9.76 12.16 -2.93
C MET A 134 -10.33 12.02 -1.50
N THR A 135 -9.48 11.81 -0.49
CA THR A 135 -9.91 11.46 0.87
C THR A 135 -10.87 12.46 1.51
N PRO A 136 -10.66 13.79 1.48
CA PRO A 136 -11.59 14.72 2.11
C PRO A 136 -13.01 14.63 1.53
N LEU A 137 -13.12 14.37 0.22
CA LEU A 137 -14.41 14.17 -0.43
C LEU A 137 -15.08 12.90 0.08
N LEU A 138 -14.33 11.80 0.14
CA LEU A 138 -14.82 10.52 0.67
C LEU A 138 -15.31 10.64 2.11
N ILE A 139 -14.55 11.33 2.98
CA ILE A 139 -14.95 11.56 4.38
C ILE A 139 -16.20 12.43 4.48
N ASN A 140 -16.32 13.46 3.64
CA ASN A 140 -17.53 14.27 3.64
C ASN A 140 -18.77 13.45 3.20
N MET A 141 -18.62 12.61 2.19
CA MET A 141 -19.70 11.71 1.75
C MET A 141 -20.02 10.64 2.79
N SER A 142 -19.03 10.14 3.55
CA SER A 142 -19.23 9.08 4.55
C SER A 142 -20.10 9.48 5.74
N LYS A 143 -20.41 10.78 5.94
CA LYS A 143 -21.38 11.23 6.93
C LYS A 143 -22.78 10.65 6.71
N ASN A 144 -23.10 10.21 5.50
CA ASN A 144 -24.32 9.50 5.15
C ASN A 144 -23.97 8.25 4.36
N MET A 145 -24.25 7.08 4.90
CA MET A 145 -23.91 5.77 4.33
C MET A 145 -24.46 5.59 2.92
N ALA A 146 -25.72 5.95 2.68
CA ALA A 146 -26.35 5.78 1.37
C ALA A 146 -25.70 6.67 0.32
N LYS A 147 -25.43 7.94 0.66
CA LYS A 147 -24.70 8.87 -0.22
C LYS A 147 -23.27 8.38 -0.50
N TYR A 148 -22.59 7.85 0.51
CA TYR A 148 -21.25 7.32 0.36
C TYR A 148 -21.22 6.14 -0.62
N PHE A 149 -22.11 5.16 -0.40
CA PHE A 149 -22.20 4.00 -1.27
C PHE A 149 -22.54 4.40 -2.71
N LEU A 150 -23.56 5.24 -2.90
CA LEU A 150 -23.94 5.75 -4.22
C LEU A 150 -22.77 6.46 -4.91
N PHE A 151 -22.08 7.35 -4.19
CA PHE A 151 -20.90 8.07 -4.70
C PHE A 151 -19.79 7.10 -5.13
N CYS A 152 -19.44 6.11 -4.29
CA CYS A 152 -18.42 5.12 -4.61
C CYS A 152 -18.81 4.25 -5.81
N VAL A 153 -20.06 3.82 -5.92
CA VAL A 153 -20.55 3.04 -7.06
C VAL A 153 -20.53 3.86 -8.35
N LEU A 154 -20.98 5.12 -8.31
CA LEU A 154 -20.96 6.00 -9.47
C LEU A 154 -19.53 6.30 -9.93
N LEU A 155 -18.63 6.58 -8.98
CA LEU A 155 -17.23 6.87 -9.31
C LEU A 155 -16.50 5.63 -9.87
N PHE A 156 -16.70 4.47 -9.26
CA PHE A 156 -16.14 3.21 -9.75
C PHE A 156 -16.71 2.86 -11.12
N GLY A 157 -18.04 2.91 -11.28
CA GLY A 157 -18.73 2.60 -12.53
C GLY A 157 -18.35 3.54 -13.66
N SER A 158 -18.29 4.86 -13.39
CA SER A 158 -17.86 5.83 -14.40
C SER A 158 -16.40 5.62 -14.81
N ALA A 159 -15.50 5.36 -13.86
CA ALA A 159 -14.10 5.07 -14.15
C ALA A 159 -13.94 3.77 -14.94
N PHE A 160 -14.71 2.73 -14.60
CA PHE A 160 -14.74 1.46 -15.33
C PHE A 160 -15.21 1.64 -16.77
N ILE A 161 -16.37 2.29 -16.97
CA ILE A 161 -16.94 2.56 -18.29
C ILE A 161 -15.98 3.42 -19.11
N PHE A 162 -15.46 4.49 -18.53
CA PHE A 162 -14.49 5.37 -19.20
C PHE A 162 -13.25 4.60 -19.63
N ASN A 163 -12.71 3.75 -18.77
CA ASN A 163 -11.54 2.94 -19.11
C ASN A 163 -11.84 1.86 -20.16
N HIS A 164 -13.04 1.30 -20.15
CA HIS A 164 -13.47 0.32 -21.15
C HIS A 164 -13.46 0.92 -22.58
N PHE A 165 -13.98 2.15 -22.74
CA PHE A 165 -14.06 2.80 -24.05
C PHE A 165 -12.75 3.47 -24.49
N PHE A 166 -12.00 4.06 -23.58
CA PHE A 166 -10.85 4.91 -23.90
C PHE A 166 -9.50 4.29 -23.53
N SER A 167 -9.45 3.26 -22.70
CA SER A 167 -8.22 2.61 -22.21
C SER A 167 -7.18 3.60 -21.64
N ILE A 168 -7.65 4.71 -21.04
CA ILE A 168 -6.79 5.81 -20.59
C ILE A 168 -6.36 5.59 -19.13
N LEU A 169 -7.25 5.14 -18.25
CA LEU A 169 -6.95 4.98 -16.84
C LEU A 169 -6.10 3.73 -16.57
N ASN A 170 -5.19 3.84 -15.61
CA ASN A 170 -4.51 2.66 -15.10
C ASN A 170 -5.52 1.77 -14.37
N VAL A 171 -5.70 0.53 -14.82
CA VAL A 171 -6.67 -0.43 -14.28
C VAL A 171 -6.51 -0.63 -12.77
N ARG A 172 -5.28 -0.53 -12.24
CA ARG A 172 -5.00 -0.66 -10.81
C ARG A 172 -5.64 0.44 -9.98
N LEU A 173 -5.75 1.66 -10.53
CA LEU A 173 -6.47 2.76 -9.86
C LEU A 173 -7.93 2.38 -9.64
N ILE A 174 -8.57 1.78 -10.64
CA ILE A 174 -9.97 1.34 -10.55
C ILE A 174 -10.12 0.17 -9.56
N LEU A 175 -9.26 -0.84 -9.67
CA LEU A 175 -9.33 -2.05 -8.83
C LEU A 175 -9.09 -1.78 -7.34
N PHE A 176 -8.15 -0.89 -7.01
CA PHE A 176 -7.82 -0.62 -5.61
C PHE A 176 -8.68 0.46 -4.95
N PHE A 177 -9.45 1.24 -5.74
CA PHE A 177 -10.32 2.28 -5.18
C PHE A 177 -11.38 1.75 -4.19
N PRO A 178 -12.14 0.68 -4.48
CA PRO A 178 -13.14 0.16 -3.53
C PRO A 178 -12.52 -0.28 -2.19
N ILE A 179 -11.30 -0.84 -2.22
CA ILE A 179 -10.58 -1.27 -1.02
C ILE A 179 -10.20 -0.06 -0.16
N PHE A 180 -9.72 1.02 -0.80
CA PHE A 180 -9.42 2.28 -0.12
C PHE A 180 -10.68 2.89 0.49
N ALA A 181 -11.78 2.92 -0.26
CA ALA A 181 -13.06 3.41 0.20
C ALA A 181 -13.58 2.63 1.43
N VAL A 182 -13.48 1.29 1.42
CA VAL A 182 -13.81 0.46 2.60
C VAL A 182 -12.97 0.88 3.81
N GLY A 183 -11.67 1.14 3.64
CA GLY A 183 -10.81 1.63 4.71
C GLY A 183 -11.29 2.97 5.30
N VAL A 184 -11.62 3.94 4.45
CA VAL A 184 -12.17 5.24 4.87
C VAL A 184 -13.51 5.08 5.59
N LEU A 185 -14.40 4.21 5.09
CA LEU A 185 -15.70 3.93 5.70
C LEU A 185 -15.55 3.37 7.12
N LEU A 186 -14.67 2.39 7.31
CA LEU A 186 -14.38 1.80 8.62
C LEU A 186 -13.79 2.82 9.61
N ALA A 187 -13.05 3.81 9.11
CA ALA A 187 -12.53 4.90 9.92
C ALA A 187 -13.63 5.87 10.36
N SER A 188 -14.56 6.19 9.46
CA SER A 188 -15.67 7.12 9.72
C SER A 188 -16.76 6.50 10.61
N HIS A 189 -16.94 5.18 10.55
CA HIS A 189 -17.97 4.43 11.28
C HIS A 189 -17.32 3.31 12.09
N GLN A 190 -16.78 3.64 13.25
CA GLN A 190 -16.09 2.66 14.13
C GLN A 190 -16.99 1.48 14.51
N GLU A 191 -18.29 1.72 14.68
CA GLU A 191 -19.29 0.71 14.99
C GLU A 191 -19.36 -0.41 13.94
N LEU A 192 -19.16 -0.08 12.65
CA LEU A 192 -19.13 -1.10 11.60
C LEU A 192 -18.00 -2.11 11.81
N LYS A 193 -16.84 -1.64 12.22
CA LYS A 193 -15.68 -2.51 12.48
C LYS A 193 -15.98 -3.53 13.59
N ASP A 194 -16.70 -3.11 14.63
CA ASP A 194 -17.02 -3.94 15.78
C ASP A 194 -18.20 -4.88 15.49
N ASN A 195 -19.20 -4.41 14.72
CA ASN A 195 -20.39 -5.14 14.37
C ASN A 195 -20.23 -6.11 13.18
N LEU A 196 -19.22 -5.94 12.34
CA LEU A 196 -18.98 -6.86 11.21
C LEU A 196 -18.69 -8.28 11.71
N ARG A 197 -19.60 -9.20 11.38
CA ARG A 197 -19.44 -10.62 11.72
C ARG A 197 -18.37 -11.25 10.82
N LEU A 198 -17.31 -11.80 11.43
CA LEU A 198 -16.24 -12.47 10.68
C LEU A 198 -16.77 -13.60 9.79
N SER A 199 -17.79 -14.34 10.25
CA SER A 199 -18.43 -15.42 9.48
C SER A 199 -18.98 -14.93 8.15
N VAL A 200 -19.62 -13.75 8.13
CA VAL A 200 -20.15 -13.15 6.90
C VAL A 200 -19.01 -12.77 5.95
N VAL A 201 -17.97 -12.11 6.47
CA VAL A 201 -16.80 -11.74 5.65
C VAL A 201 -16.09 -12.99 5.11
N THR A 202 -15.98 -14.06 5.92
CA THR A 202 -15.39 -15.34 5.51
C THR A 202 -16.23 -16.02 4.41
N LEU A 203 -17.56 -15.99 4.51
CA LEU A 203 -18.43 -16.55 3.47
C LEU A 203 -18.22 -15.84 2.13
N PHE A 204 -18.20 -14.50 2.11
CA PHE A 204 -17.92 -13.73 0.90
C PHE A 204 -16.50 -13.98 0.37
N LEU A 205 -15.52 -14.20 1.26
CA LEU A 205 -14.16 -14.55 0.86
C LEU A 205 -14.11 -15.91 0.16
N ILE A 206 -14.78 -16.94 0.71
CA ILE A 206 -14.84 -18.28 0.08
C ILE A 206 -15.47 -18.19 -1.32
N ALA A 207 -16.60 -17.50 -1.45
CA ALA A 207 -17.22 -17.27 -2.75
C ALA A 207 -16.29 -16.52 -3.73
N SER A 208 -15.55 -15.54 -3.23
CA SER A 208 -14.57 -14.77 -4.03
C SER A 208 -13.41 -15.64 -4.51
N ILE A 209 -12.90 -16.54 -3.67
CA ILE A 209 -11.84 -17.48 -4.04
C ILE A 209 -12.32 -18.36 -5.20
N MET A 210 -13.53 -18.94 -5.11
CA MET A 210 -14.07 -19.78 -6.17
C MET A 210 -14.13 -19.06 -7.52
N VAL A 211 -14.57 -17.80 -7.53
CA VAL A 211 -14.64 -16.99 -8.76
C VAL A 211 -13.26 -16.70 -9.35
N THR A 212 -12.26 -16.45 -8.52
CA THR A 212 -10.94 -16.03 -9.01
C THR A 212 -10.10 -17.18 -9.59
N PHE A 213 -10.46 -18.43 -9.33
CA PHE A 213 -9.78 -19.61 -9.88
C PHE A 213 -10.45 -20.17 -11.14
N ILE A 214 -11.50 -19.53 -11.66
CA ILE A 214 -12.04 -19.84 -12.98
C ILE A 214 -11.04 -19.39 -14.05
N ASP A 215 -10.74 -20.23 -15.01
CA ASP A 215 -9.81 -19.93 -16.08
C ASP A 215 -10.27 -18.74 -16.95
N ASN A 216 -9.31 -17.93 -17.41
CA ASN A 216 -9.54 -16.76 -18.28
C ASN A 216 -10.45 -15.67 -17.69
N VAL A 217 -10.51 -15.58 -16.39
CA VAL A 217 -11.34 -14.58 -15.70
C VAL A 217 -10.72 -13.19 -15.79
N SER A 218 -11.54 -12.21 -16.14
CA SER A 218 -11.13 -10.79 -16.13
C SER A 218 -10.57 -10.39 -14.75
N MET A 219 -9.50 -9.56 -14.75
CA MET A 219 -8.89 -9.03 -13.51
C MET A 219 -9.92 -8.32 -12.60
N PHE A 220 -11.03 -7.82 -13.13
CA PHE A 220 -12.10 -7.21 -12.33
C PHE A 220 -12.85 -8.22 -11.45
N LEU A 221 -12.88 -9.49 -11.81
CA LEU A 221 -13.48 -10.54 -10.98
C LEU A 221 -12.61 -10.92 -9.77
N TRP A 222 -11.37 -10.40 -9.69
CA TRP A 222 -10.55 -10.51 -8.48
C TRP A 222 -10.93 -9.47 -7.42
N LEU A 223 -11.72 -8.46 -7.78
CA LEU A 223 -12.10 -7.38 -6.87
C LEU A 223 -12.70 -7.88 -5.55
N PRO A 224 -13.65 -8.83 -5.52
CA PRO A 224 -14.17 -9.34 -4.26
C PRO A 224 -13.08 -9.96 -3.38
N LEU A 225 -12.17 -10.77 -3.94
CA LEU A 225 -11.03 -11.32 -3.21
C LEU A 225 -10.15 -10.21 -2.63
N MET A 226 -9.84 -9.19 -3.44
CA MET A 226 -9.02 -8.04 -3.05
C MET A 226 -9.65 -7.20 -1.94
N VAL A 227 -10.98 -7.23 -1.77
CA VAL A 227 -11.70 -6.54 -0.70
C VAL A 227 -11.83 -7.42 0.54
N PHE A 228 -12.37 -8.64 0.38
CA PHE A 228 -12.76 -9.45 1.53
C PHE A 228 -11.57 -10.10 2.25
N ALA A 229 -10.51 -10.49 1.54
CA ALA A 229 -9.33 -11.08 2.19
C ALA A 229 -8.56 -10.05 3.03
N PRO A 230 -8.20 -8.84 2.54
CA PRO A 230 -7.62 -7.79 3.38
C PRO A 230 -8.52 -7.38 4.54
N LEU A 231 -9.83 -7.26 4.31
CA LEU A 231 -10.79 -6.91 5.34
C LEU A 231 -10.82 -7.94 6.47
N LEU A 232 -10.88 -9.23 6.12
CA LEU A 232 -10.86 -10.31 7.12
C LEU A 232 -9.57 -10.31 7.92
N CYS A 233 -8.41 -10.22 7.26
CA CYS A 233 -7.10 -10.13 7.92
C CYS A 233 -7.04 -8.92 8.88
N PHE A 234 -7.50 -7.77 8.42
CA PHE A 234 -7.53 -6.53 9.20
C PHE A 234 -8.39 -6.69 10.46
N LEU A 235 -9.62 -7.19 10.33
CA LEU A 235 -10.53 -7.37 11.46
C LEU A 235 -10.03 -8.41 12.47
N ILE A 236 -9.48 -9.54 12.00
CA ILE A 236 -8.93 -10.58 12.88
C ILE A 236 -7.76 -10.03 13.70
N ILE A 237 -6.83 -9.36 13.04
CA ILE A 237 -5.61 -8.87 13.70
C ILE A 237 -5.92 -7.74 14.67
N LEU A 238 -6.84 -6.82 14.32
CA LEU A 238 -7.29 -5.79 15.26
C LEU A 238 -7.94 -6.38 16.52
N ARG A 239 -8.79 -7.41 16.36
CA ARG A 239 -9.46 -8.07 17.50
C ARG A 239 -8.50 -8.89 18.36
N LYS A 240 -7.34 -9.28 17.82
CA LYS A 240 -6.30 -10.06 18.51
C LYS A 240 -5.04 -9.26 18.84
N GLU A 241 -5.12 -7.93 18.94
CA GLU A 241 -3.97 -7.05 19.12
C GLU A 241 -3.12 -7.45 20.33
N LYS A 242 -3.72 -7.72 21.49
CA LYS A 242 -2.99 -8.19 22.69
C LYS A 242 -2.16 -9.45 22.45
N MET A 243 -2.63 -10.36 21.61
CA MET A 243 -1.91 -11.61 21.31
C MET A 243 -0.70 -11.37 20.41
N ILE A 244 -0.79 -10.40 19.50
CA ILE A 244 0.27 -10.12 18.51
C ILE A 244 1.31 -9.14 19.04
N GLU A 245 1.08 -8.42 20.12
CA GLU A 245 2.04 -7.47 20.74
C GLU A 245 3.39 -8.12 21.09
N ARG A 246 3.42 -9.45 21.31
CA ARG A 246 4.65 -10.22 21.50
C ARG A 246 5.60 -10.20 20.31
N PHE A 247 5.09 -9.98 19.10
CA PHE A 247 5.89 -9.94 17.87
C PHE A 247 6.46 -8.54 17.59
N LYS A 248 7.14 -7.94 18.54
CA LYS A 248 7.66 -6.55 18.48
C LYS A 248 8.46 -6.25 17.20
N ILE A 249 9.20 -7.25 16.69
CA ILE A 249 10.00 -7.10 15.46
C ILE A 249 9.12 -6.74 14.24
N MET A 250 7.91 -7.31 14.14
CA MET A 250 6.96 -6.98 13.07
C MET A 250 6.50 -5.52 13.13
N GLY A 251 6.35 -4.98 14.34
CA GLY A 251 6.06 -3.57 14.54
C GLY A 251 7.19 -2.66 14.04
N HIS A 252 8.46 -3.03 14.25
CA HIS A 252 9.61 -2.27 13.73
C HIS A 252 9.70 -2.35 12.20
N ILE A 253 9.47 -3.52 11.61
CA ILE A 253 9.44 -3.71 10.16
C ILE A 253 8.26 -2.91 9.56
N GLY A 254 7.09 -2.96 10.17
CA GLY A 254 5.90 -2.21 9.75
C GLY A 254 6.11 -0.69 9.83
N TYR A 255 6.83 -0.20 10.83
CA TYR A 255 7.24 1.20 10.92
C TYR A 255 8.07 1.65 9.72
N ALA A 256 9.01 0.81 9.28
CA ALA A 256 9.90 1.08 8.15
C ALA A 256 9.29 0.73 6.78
N SER A 257 8.09 0.12 6.73
CA SER A 257 7.52 -0.51 5.55
C SER A 257 7.48 0.39 4.32
N PHE A 258 7.24 1.68 4.49
CA PHE A 258 7.21 2.64 3.39
C PHE A 258 8.59 2.82 2.76
N PHE A 259 9.64 3.00 3.56
CA PHE A 259 11.00 3.10 3.03
C PHE A 259 11.51 1.75 2.51
N VAL A 260 11.15 0.63 3.13
CA VAL A 260 11.45 -0.70 2.58
C VAL A 260 10.85 -0.83 1.19
N TYR A 261 9.58 -0.39 1.02
CA TYR A 261 8.91 -0.43 -0.28
C TYR A 261 9.63 0.41 -1.34
N LEU A 262 10.13 1.58 -1.00
CA LEU A 262 10.83 2.46 -1.93
C LEU A 262 12.25 1.98 -2.25
N SER A 263 12.97 1.46 -1.25
CA SER A 263 14.42 1.21 -1.31
C SER A 263 14.81 -0.22 -1.71
N HIS A 264 13.91 -1.22 -1.54
CA HIS A 264 14.32 -2.62 -1.70
C HIS A 264 14.91 -2.92 -3.08
N ARG A 265 14.29 -2.44 -4.17
CA ARG A 265 14.83 -2.67 -5.52
C ARG A 265 16.19 -2.00 -5.75
N PRO A 266 16.36 -0.69 -5.48
CA PRO A 266 17.66 -0.05 -5.55
C PRO A 266 18.74 -0.77 -4.75
N ILE A 267 18.44 -1.17 -3.52
CA ILE A 267 19.44 -1.82 -2.66
C ILE A 267 19.76 -3.23 -3.18
N TYR A 268 18.77 -4.01 -3.60
CA TYR A 268 19.01 -5.32 -4.24
C TYR A 268 19.93 -5.18 -5.46
N GLU A 269 19.67 -4.21 -6.34
CA GLU A 269 20.49 -4.00 -7.55
C GLU A 269 21.94 -3.63 -7.20
N VAL A 270 22.14 -2.79 -6.19
CA VAL A 270 23.48 -2.43 -5.72
C VAL A 270 24.20 -3.64 -5.12
N LEU A 271 23.55 -4.36 -4.20
CA LEU A 271 24.13 -5.53 -3.54
C LEU A 271 24.44 -6.65 -4.53
N LYS A 272 23.57 -6.87 -5.51
CA LYS A 272 23.80 -7.84 -6.59
C LYS A 272 25.00 -7.47 -7.47
N LYS A 273 25.25 -6.19 -7.72
CA LYS A 273 26.44 -5.74 -8.46
C LYS A 273 27.72 -5.90 -7.65
N LEU A 274 27.66 -5.78 -6.33
CA LEU A 274 28.82 -5.96 -5.45
C LEU A 274 29.18 -7.45 -5.30
N TYR A 275 28.21 -8.28 -5.09
CA TYR A 275 28.38 -9.73 -4.97
C TYR A 275 27.06 -10.45 -5.30
N PHE A 276 27.15 -11.53 -6.08
CA PHE A 276 26.01 -12.40 -6.34
C PHE A 276 26.48 -13.84 -6.51
N PRO A 277 25.97 -14.78 -5.69
CA PRO A 277 26.37 -16.19 -5.77
C PRO A 277 26.01 -16.80 -7.11
N GLN A 278 26.84 -17.76 -7.59
CA GLN A 278 26.54 -18.49 -8.82
C GLN A 278 25.47 -19.57 -8.62
N SER A 279 25.46 -20.22 -7.46
CA SER A 279 24.45 -21.24 -7.12
C SER A 279 23.11 -20.60 -6.83
N GLU A 280 22.05 -21.08 -7.48
CA GLU A 280 20.68 -20.57 -7.33
C GLU A 280 20.18 -20.68 -5.88
N ILE A 281 20.51 -21.76 -5.15
CA ILE A 281 20.14 -21.91 -3.74
C ILE A 281 20.84 -20.86 -2.89
N LEU A 282 22.13 -20.61 -3.12
CA LEU A 282 22.88 -19.58 -2.41
C LEU A 282 22.38 -18.17 -2.76
N GLN A 283 21.85 -17.93 -3.96
CA GLN A 283 21.20 -16.68 -4.34
C GLN A 283 20.01 -16.37 -3.44
N ILE A 284 19.14 -17.38 -3.19
CA ILE A 284 17.99 -17.19 -2.30
C ILE A 284 18.45 -16.87 -0.89
N PHE A 285 19.40 -17.67 -0.37
CA PHE A 285 19.96 -17.43 0.96
C PHE A 285 20.54 -16.02 1.06
N TYR A 286 21.35 -15.60 0.09
CA TYR A 286 21.93 -14.27 0.02
C TYR A 286 20.86 -13.17 0.02
N LEU A 287 19.86 -13.28 -0.85
CA LEU A 287 18.79 -12.28 -0.98
C LEU A 287 17.89 -12.21 0.26
N ALA A 288 17.50 -13.37 0.81
CA ALA A 288 16.53 -13.41 1.91
C ALA A 288 17.18 -13.22 3.29
N VAL A 289 18.40 -13.75 3.51
CA VAL A 289 19.03 -13.76 4.84
C VAL A 289 20.06 -12.64 5.03
N ILE A 290 20.70 -12.17 3.95
CA ILE A 290 21.68 -11.10 4.01
C ILE A 290 21.08 -9.79 3.51
N CYS A 291 20.60 -9.75 2.27
CA CYS A 291 20.14 -8.51 1.66
C CYS A 291 18.86 -7.97 2.31
N LEU A 292 17.85 -8.81 2.56
CA LEU A 292 16.58 -8.35 3.11
C LEU A 292 16.70 -7.73 4.52
N PRO A 293 17.40 -8.33 5.50
CA PRO A 293 17.63 -7.68 6.79
C PRO A 293 18.40 -6.35 6.65
N LEU A 294 19.38 -6.28 5.76
CA LEU A 294 20.11 -5.04 5.50
C LEU A 294 19.19 -3.96 4.91
N ILE A 295 18.32 -4.31 3.96
CA ILE A 295 17.30 -3.41 3.41
C ILE A 295 16.40 -2.89 4.52
N ILE A 296 15.93 -3.76 5.42
CA ILE A 296 15.06 -3.39 6.54
C ILE A 296 15.78 -2.43 7.49
N ALA A 297 17.05 -2.72 7.84
CA ALA A 297 17.85 -1.88 8.71
C ALA A 297 18.08 -0.48 8.11
N ILE A 298 18.54 -0.41 6.86
CA ILE A 298 18.73 0.86 6.15
C ILE A 298 17.43 1.65 6.09
N SER A 299 16.33 0.99 5.74
CA SER A 299 15.02 1.63 5.62
C SER A 299 14.50 2.14 6.95
N TRP A 300 14.79 1.45 8.05
CA TRP A 300 14.43 1.90 9.40
C TRP A 300 15.19 3.18 9.78
N PHE A 301 16.49 3.27 9.47
CA PHE A 301 17.27 4.47 9.67
C PHE A 301 16.78 5.63 8.81
N LEU A 302 16.49 5.38 7.52
CA LEU A 302 15.94 6.38 6.61
C LEU A 302 14.59 6.91 7.10
N GLN A 303 13.69 6.01 7.58
CA GLN A 303 12.40 6.41 8.14
C GLN A 303 12.58 7.30 9.38
N LYS A 304 13.48 6.92 10.30
CA LYS A 304 13.75 7.68 11.51
C LYS A 304 14.35 9.05 11.19
N TRP A 305 15.34 9.08 10.32
CA TRP A 305 16.00 10.31 9.88
C TRP A 305 15.01 11.25 9.17
N TYR A 306 14.22 10.73 8.26
CA TYR A 306 13.22 11.50 7.53
C TYR A 306 12.12 12.06 8.44
N ASN A 307 11.68 11.30 9.41
CA ASN A 307 10.73 11.80 10.42
C ASN A 307 11.30 12.99 11.19
N ASN A 308 12.59 12.97 11.55
CA ASN A 308 13.24 14.10 12.21
C ASN A 308 13.31 15.34 11.30
N ILE A 309 13.59 15.16 10.01
CA ILE A 309 13.55 16.24 9.01
C ILE A 309 12.16 16.87 8.96
N ILE A 310 11.11 16.06 8.84
CA ILE A 310 9.73 16.58 8.80
C ILE A 310 9.43 17.40 10.06
N LEU A 311 9.80 16.92 11.23
CA LEU A 311 9.59 17.66 12.49
C LEU A 311 10.32 19.00 12.52
N PHE A 312 11.53 19.05 11.97
CA PHE A 312 12.31 20.30 11.91
C PHE A 312 11.66 21.35 11.00
N PHE A 313 11.15 20.93 9.84
CA PHE A 313 10.55 21.85 8.86
C PHE A 313 9.05 22.17 9.11
N THR A 314 8.42 21.50 10.09
CA THR A 314 7.01 21.72 10.35
C THR A 314 6.84 22.77 11.46
N PRO A 315 6.14 23.91 11.22
CA PRO A 315 5.90 24.92 12.25
C PRO A 315 5.27 24.33 13.52
N LYS A 316 5.63 24.87 14.69
CA LYS A 316 5.12 24.37 16.00
C LYS A 316 3.59 24.31 16.08
N SER A 317 2.89 25.22 15.42
CA SER A 317 1.41 25.20 15.29
C SER A 317 0.86 23.99 14.53
N VAL A 318 1.69 23.33 13.73
CA VAL A 318 1.36 22.14 12.94
C VAL A 318 1.92 20.87 13.61
N THR A 319 2.94 20.99 14.48
CA THR A 319 3.66 19.86 15.11
C THR A 319 2.83 19.13 16.16
N THR A 320 1.86 19.75 16.81
CA THR A 320 0.96 19.08 17.75
C THR A 320 0.21 17.89 17.17
N GLY A 321 0.23 17.72 15.85
CA GLY A 321 -0.31 16.55 15.15
C GLY A 321 0.73 15.58 14.56
N PHE A 322 2.06 15.84 14.71
CA PHE A 322 3.12 14.92 14.27
C PHE A 322 3.69 14.05 15.40
N GLN A 323 3.58 14.52 16.65
CA GLN A 323 4.02 13.77 17.85
C GLN A 323 2.95 12.83 18.40
N LYS A 324 1.82 12.77 17.76
CA LYS A 324 0.68 11.93 18.18
C LYS A 324 0.49 10.75 17.26
#